data_739f220874c364d09201372c07c988f7
#
_entry.id   739f220874c364d09201372c07c988f7
#
_cell.length_a   1.000
_cell.length_b   1.000
_cell.length_c   1.000
_cell.angle_alpha   90.00
_cell.angle_beta   90.00
_cell.angle_gamma   90.00
#
_symmetry.space_group_name_H-M   'P 1'
#
loop_
_entity.id
_entity.type
_entity.pdbx_description
1 polymer ?
#
loop_
_entity_poly.entity_id
_entity_poly.type
_entity_poly.pdbx_seq_one_letter_code
_entity_poly.pdbx_strand_id
1 'polypeptide(L)'
;MKRLFYIFLSLIILSDIVFAQLFPVLGDQRAGISTAQFLKIGVGGRAAAMGESFVAISDDASALYWNPAGLAQFNKNQLLISHNIWVADINHEFIGVVYHLDNDNSFGASLTAVTMDDMPVTTEFAPFGTGEYFGYSDIAISLSYARKMTEQFSFGGTVKYIEETLDKLKMRGVMIDLGTYYRTGLGSTRFAVTVTNFGAELAPDGEVVLIGNRSNSEWQSFAPPTIFRVGFAFEPYESEEHRVTASIQLNHPNDNSENIVTGAEYAWQKMLYLRAGYKFNVDEQNYSFGLGLNVPISIAEFTFDYAFTNFQRLGSVHRFSIMLGL
;
A
#
# COMPACT_ATOMS: atom_id res chain seq x y z
N MET A 1 44.87 -10.32 6.03
CA MET A 1 44.12 -9.51 5.04
C MET A 1 43.87 -10.28 3.73
N LYS A 2 44.86 -10.81 3.00
CA LYS A 2 44.63 -11.52 1.72
C LYS A 2 43.67 -12.72 1.82
N ARG A 3 43.77 -13.54 2.89
CA ARG A 3 42.87 -14.72 3.09
C ARG A 3 41.42 -14.33 3.36
N LEU A 4 41.15 -13.23 4.07
CA LEU A 4 39.79 -12.69 4.27
C LEU A 4 39.18 -12.15 2.96
N PHE A 5 40.02 -11.55 2.12
CA PHE A 5 39.59 -11.06 0.80
C PHE A 5 39.14 -12.21 -0.13
N TYR A 6 39.89 -13.33 -0.15
CA TYR A 6 39.53 -14.52 -0.94
C TYR A 6 38.28 -15.23 -0.41
N ILE A 7 38.06 -15.25 0.91
CA ILE A 7 36.83 -15.79 1.52
C ILE A 7 35.63 -14.89 1.15
N PHE A 8 35.81 -13.58 1.17
CA PHE A 8 34.75 -12.65 0.77
C PHE A 8 34.42 -12.73 -0.72
N LEU A 9 35.44 -12.88 -1.56
CA LEU A 9 35.30 -13.05 -3.01
C LEU A 9 34.65 -14.40 -3.37
N SER A 10 34.96 -15.48 -2.66
CA SER A 10 34.35 -16.80 -2.86
C SER A 10 32.88 -16.82 -2.39
N LEU A 11 32.51 -16.06 -1.36
CA LEU A 11 31.12 -15.87 -0.92
C LEU A 11 30.29 -15.11 -1.97
N ILE A 12 30.87 -14.13 -2.65
CA ILE A 12 30.21 -13.38 -3.74
C ILE A 12 29.99 -14.28 -4.97
N ILE A 13 30.95 -15.13 -5.33
CA ILE A 13 30.83 -16.04 -6.49
C ILE A 13 29.84 -17.19 -6.21
N LEU A 14 29.68 -17.60 -4.95
CA LEU A 14 28.68 -18.58 -4.54
C LEU A 14 27.25 -18.00 -4.50
N SER A 15 27.10 -16.67 -4.43
CA SER A 15 25.78 -16.03 -4.42
C SER A 15 25.00 -16.21 -5.71
N ASP A 16 25.65 -16.22 -6.86
CA ASP A 16 24.99 -16.38 -8.17
C ASP A 16 24.41 -17.78 -8.38
N ILE A 17 24.92 -18.80 -7.70
CA ILE A 17 24.42 -20.19 -7.82
C ILE A 17 23.24 -20.44 -6.88
N VAL A 18 23.14 -19.68 -5.78
CA VAL A 18 22.08 -19.84 -4.78
C VAL A 18 20.82 -19.06 -5.15
N PHE A 19 20.95 -17.96 -5.90
CA PHE A 19 19.79 -17.15 -6.33
C PHE A 19 18.84 -17.88 -7.29
N ALA A 20 19.33 -18.84 -8.07
CA ALA A 20 18.50 -19.58 -9.04
C ALA A 20 17.55 -20.61 -8.39
N GLN A 21 17.70 -20.94 -7.10
CA GLN A 21 16.88 -21.94 -6.41
C GLN A 21 16.20 -21.46 -5.12
N LEU A 22 16.48 -20.23 -4.67
CA LEU A 22 15.92 -19.69 -3.43
C LEU A 22 14.48 -19.16 -3.58
N PHE A 23 14.02 -18.95 -4.78
CA PHE A 23 12.62 -18.63 -5.08
C PHE A 23 12.07 -19.73 -5.99
N PRO A 24 11.42 -20.79 -5.43
CA PRO A 24 10.51 -21.58 -6.24
C PRO A 24 9.55 -20.60 -6.91
N VAL A 25 9.07 -20.90 -8.09
CA VAL A 25 7.96 -20.16 -8.73
C VAL A 25 6.78 -20.26 -7.75
N LEU A 26 6.69 -19.28 -6.87
CA LEU A 26 5.68 -19.20 -5.83
C LEU A 26 4.40 -18.73 -6.53
N GLY A 27 3.46 -19.64 -6.70
CA GLY A 27 2.13 -19.38 -7.25
C GLY A 27 2.09 -19.06 -8.74
N ASP A 28 1.05 -19.54 -9.41
CA ASP A 28 0.72 -19.09 -10.77
C ASP A 28 0.05 -17.71 -10.70
N GLN A 29 0.28 -16.87 -11.70
CA GLN A 29 -0.46 -15.61 -11.87
C GLN A 29 -1.95 -15.92 -12.02
N ARG A 30 -2.74 -15.40 -11.09
CA ARG A 30 -4.21 -15.58 -11.05
C ARG A 30 -4.91 -14.27 -11.38
N ALA A 31 -4.35 -13.49 -12.31
CA ALA A 31 -4.91 -12.21 -12.70
C ALA A 31 -6.37 -12.34 -13.16
N GLY A 32 -7.23 -11.41 -12.73
CA GLY A 32 -8.63 -11.31 -13.13
C GLY A 32 -9.62 -12.15 -12.33
N ILE A 33 -9.22 -12.76 -11.21
CA ILE A 33 -10.11 -13.55 -10.34
C ILE A 33 -10.65 -12.80 -9.13
N SER A 34 -10.20 -11.58 -8.88
CA SER A 34 -10.68 -10.74 -7.78
C SER A 34 -11.16 -9.38 -8.26
N THR A 35 -12.07 -8.79 -7.52
CA THR A 35 -12.60 -7.44 -7.70
C THR A 35 -11.94 -6.44 -6.76
N ALA A 36 -12.41 -5.20 -6.70
CA ALA A 36 -11.92 -4.14 -5.81
C ALA A 36 -10.39 -3.92 -5.88
N GLN A 37 -9.80 -4.01 -7.07
CA GLN A 37 -8.36 -3.92 -7.30
C GLN A 37 -7.77 -2.58 -6.85
N PHE A 38 -8.57 -1.52 -6.79
CA PHE A 38 -8.16 -0.21 -6.30
C PHE A 38 -7.63 -0.26 -4.85
N LEU A 39 -8.07 -1.22 -4.05
CA LEU A 39 -7.59 -1.44 -2.69
C LEU A 39 -6.13 -1.90 -2.61
N LYS A 40 -5.53 -2.30 -3.74
CA LYS A 40 -4.10 -2.66 -3.84
C LYS A 40 -3.21 -1.48 -4.20
N ILE A 41 -3.78 -0.32 -4.54
CA ILE A 41 -3.02 0.89 -4.81
C ILE A 41 -2.49 1.44 -3.49
N GLY A 42 -1.16 1.42 -3.32
CA GLY A 42 -0.51 1.84 -2.08
C GLY A 42 -0.71 3.32 -1.78
N VAL A 43 -0.84 3.66 -0.50
CA VAL A 43 -1.11 5.00 0.03
C VAL A 43 0.15 5.62 0.60
N GLY A 44 0.31 6.92 0.39
CA GLY A 44 1.36 7.75 0.97
C GLY A 44 2.68 7.71 0.21
N GLY A 45 3.31 8.88 0.03
CA GLY A 45 4.58 9.03 -0.67
C GLY A 45 5.72 8.30 0.05
N ARG A 46 5.73 8.33 1.40
CA ARG A 46 6.75 7.65 2.20
C ARG A 46 6.79 6.15 1.94
N ALA A 47 5.65 5.47 2.04
CA ALA A 47 5.56 4.02 1.84
C ALA A 47 5.86 3.63 0.37
N ALA A 48 5.33 4.39 -0.58
CA ALA A 48 5.58 4.17 -2.00
C ALA A 48 7.06 4.28 -2.37
N ALA A 49 7.76 5.29 -1.83
CA ALA A 49 9.18 5.49 -2.04
C ALA A 49 10.05 4.33 -1.52
N MET A 50 9.57 3.62 -0.49
CA MET A 50 10.21 2.42 0.08
C MET A 50 9.76 1.13 -0.62
N GLY A 51 9.22 1.20 -1.84
CA GLY A 51 8.73 0.06 -2.60
C GLY A 51 7.49 -0.61 -2.00
N GLU A 52 6.83 0.02 -1.02
CA GLU A 52 5.71 -0.51 -0.24
C GLU A 52 6.13 -1.56 0.82
N SER A 53 7.42 -1.64 1.18
CA SER A 53 7.92 -2.42 2.31
C SER A 53 7.66 -1.68 3.61
N PHE A 54 6.41 -1.63 4.06
CA PHE A 54 5.99 -0.66 5.07
C PHE A 54 5.22 -1.24 6.28
N VAL A 55 4.71 -2.47 6.25
CA VAL A 55 3.89 -3.01 7.35
C VAL A 55 4.59 -3.05 8.71
N ALA A 56 5.92 -3.21 8.74
CA ALA A 56 6.73 -3.20 9.96
C ALA A 56 7.30 -1.80 10.30
N ILE A 57 7.08 -0.80 9.44
CA ILE A 57 7.52 0.59 9.65
C ILE A 57 6.34 1.47 10.05
N SER A 58 5.11 1.12 9.70
CA SER A 58 3.87 1.88 9.87
C SER A 58 3.78 2.57 11.25
N ASP A 59 4.37 3.76 11.36
CA ASP A 59 4.47 4.59 12.55
C ASP A 59 3.93 6.01 12.31
N ASP A 60 3.02 6.14 11.37
CA ASP A 60 2.32 7.37 10.98
C ASP A 60 0.88 7.08 10.51
N ALA A 61 0.11 8.13 10.14
CA ALA A 61 -1.30 7.98 9.75
C ALA A 61 -1.53 7.08 8.53
N SER A 62 -0.51 6.78 7.72
CA SER A 62 -0.64 5.81 6.62
C SER A 62 -0.81 4.36 7.11
N ALA A 63 -0.59 4.11 8.41
CA ALA A 63 -0.90 2.85 9.07
C ALA A 63 -2.38 2.44 8.93
N LEU A 64 -3.30 3.41 8.75
CA LEU A 64 -4.70 3.15 8.41
C LEU A 64 -4.87 2.24 7.19
N TYR A 65 -3.94 2.31 6.25
CA TYR A 65 -3.92 1.46 5.06
C TYR A 65 -2.97 0.26 5.21
N TRP A 66 -1.74 0.49 5.72
CA TRP A 66 -0.68 -0.52 5.69
C TRP A 66 -0.77 -1.56 6.79
N ASN A 67 -1.03 -1.11 8.02
CA ASN A 67 -1.08 -1.98 9.21
C ASN A 67 -1.83 -1.28 10.35
N PRO A 68 -3.08 -1.62 10.63
CA PRO A 68 -3.83 -0.95 11.67
C PRO A 68 -3.18 -1.02 13.07
N ALA A 69 -2.38 -2.04 13.37
CA ALA A 69 -1.63 -2.10 14.63
C ALA A 69 -0.55 -1.01 14.74
N GLY A 70 -0.12 -0.45 13.61
CA GLY A 70 0.82 0.67 13.55
C GLY A 70 0.28 1.96 14.16
N LEU A 71 -1.04 2.14 14.23
CA LEU A 71 -1.67 3.29 14.88
C LEU A 71 -1.30 3.42 16.36
N ALA A 72 -0.90 2.33 17.01
CA ALA A 72 -0.44 2.33 18.40
C ALA A 72 1.08 2.58 18.54
N GLN A 73 1.81 2.88 17.46
CA GLN A 73 3.26 3.08 17.49
C GLN A 73 3.68 4.55 17.61
N PHE A 74 2.77 5.47 17.48
CA PHE A 74 2.96 6.92 17.67
C PHE A 74 1.86 7.46 18.57
N ASN A 75 1.98 8.71 19.03
CA ASN A 75 1.09 9.28 20.05
C ASN A 75 0.57 10.67 19.70
N LYS A 76 0.80 11.15 18.49
CA LYS A 76 0.28 12.42 17.99
C LYS A 76 -0.95 12.18 17.13
N ASN A 77 -1.98 13.02 17.32
CA ASN A 77 -3.08 13.02 16.37
C ASN A 77 -2.57 13.44 14.99
N GLN A 78 -2.98 12.75 13.94
CA GLN A 78 -2.47 13.01 12.61
C GLN A 78 -3.58 13.06 11.57
N LEU A 79 -3.41 13.94 10.60
CA LEU A 79 -4.17 13.99 9.35
C LEU A 79 -3.21 13.71 8.21
N LEU A 80 -3.53 12.74 7.36
CA LEU A 80 -2.81 12.43 6.12
C LEU A 80 -3.71 12.69 4.93
N ILE A 81 -3.18 13.40 3.93
CA ILE A 81 -3.78 13.55 2.60
C ILE A 81 -2.76 13.05 1.60
N SER A 82 -3.17 12.17 0.70
CA SER A 82 -2.32 11.62 -0.35
C SER A 82 -3.02 11.67 -1.69
N HIS A 83 -2.31 12.17 -2.69
CA HIS A 83 -2.73 12.23 -4.09
C HIS A 83 -1.75 11.40 -4.92
N ASN A 84 -2.31 10.57 -5.80
CA ASN A 84 -1.54 9.64 -6.62
C ASN A 84 -2.02 9.74 -8.08
N ILE A 85 -1.14 10.21 -8.95
CA ILE A 85 -1.34 10.20 -10.41
C ILE A 85 -1.00 8.79 -10.88
N TRP A 86 -2.06 7.98 -11.04
CA TRP A 86 -1.94 6.57 -11.40
C TRP A 86 -1.81 6.40 -12.92
N VAL A 87 -1.63 5.16 -13.37
CA VAL A 87 -1.59 4.82 -14.79
C VAL A 87 -2.94 5.14 -15.48
N ALA A 88 -2.90 5.45 -16.78
CA ALA A 88 -4.08 5.76 -17.59
C ALA A 88 -4.90 6.97 -17.09
N ASP A 89 -4.23 8.00 -16.55
CA ASP A 89 -4.84 9.25 -16.06
C ASP A 89 -5.87 9.03 -14.93
N ILE A 90 -5.79 7.90 -14.25
CA ILE A 90 -6.60 7.60 -13.07
C ILE A 90 -6.03 8.36 -11.88
N ASN A 91 -6.90 9.00 -11.11
CA ASN A 91 -6.54 9.66 -9.87
C ASN A 91 -6.93 8.78 -8.68
N HIS A 92 -6.01 8.65 -7.72
CA HIS A 92 -6.24 7.94 -6.47
C HIS A 92 -5.98 8.88 -5.30
N GLU A 93 -7.01 9.11 -4.52
CA GLU A 93 -7.03 10.01 -3.38
C GLU A 93 -7.17 9.24 -2.08
N PHE A 94 -6.47 9.69 -1.06
CA PHE A 94 -6.61 9.14 0.28
C PHE A 94 -6.60 10.27 1.32
N ILE A 95 -7.56 10.22 2.24
CA ILE A 95 -7.60 11.07 3.43
C ILE A 95 -7.74 10.17 4.64
N GLY A 96 -6.88 10.35 5.62
CA GLY A 96 -6.89 9.59 6.87
C GLY A 96 -6.68 10.47 8.09
N VAL A 97 -7.44 10.21 9.14
CA VAL A 97 -7.35 10.89 10.44
C VAL A 97 -7.12 9.84 11.51
N VAL A 98 -6.16 10.10 12.38
CA VAL A 98 -5.85 9.29 13.56
C VAL A 98 -6.03 10.13 14.81
N TYR A 99 -6.75 9.58 15.76
CA TYR A 99 -7.00 10.15 17.07
C TYR A 99 -6.58 9.18 18.17
N HIS A 100 -5.70 9.64 19.06
CA HIS A 100 -5.26 8.89 20.22
C HIS A 100 -6.18 9.22 21.40
N LEU A 101 -6.90 8.22 21.89
CA LEU A 101 -7.78 8.36 23.04
C LEU A 101 -6.95 8.43 24.33
N ASP A 102 -5.93 7.59 24.41
CA ASP A 102 -4.96 7.50 25.49
C ASP A 102 -3.65 6.90 24.95
N ASN A 103 -2.70 6.58 25.84
CA ASN A 103 -1.38 6.05 25.44
C ASN A 103 -1.44 4.65 24.81
N ASP A 104 -2.54 3.94 24.97
CA ASP A 104 -2.68 2.55 24.52
C ASP A 104 -3.71 2.38 23.41
N ASN A 105 -4.70 3.27 23.31
CA ASN A 105 -5.83 3.12 22.42
C ASN A 105 -5.88 4.22 21.36
N SER A 106 -5.93 3.82 20.12
CA SER A 106 -5.99 4.71 18.96
C SER A 106 -7.15 4.36 18.05
N PHE A 107 -7.83 5.38 17.56
CA PHE A 107 -8.88 5.27 16.55
C PHE A 107 -8.45 5.96 15.27
N GLY A 108 -8.98 5.48 14.16
CA GLY A 108 -8.76 6.12 12.90
C GLY A 108 -9.93 5.98 11.95
N ALA A 109 -10.03 6.93 11.03
CA ALA A 109 -10.98 6.88 9.93
C ALA A 109 -10.26 7.26 8.65
N SER A 110 -10.63 6.63 7.54
CA SER A 110 -10.07 6.98 6.24
C SER A 110 -11.09 6.87 5.11
N LEU A 111 -10.84 7.65 4.08
CA LEU A 111 -11.53 7.64 2.81
C LEU A 111 -10.51 7.42 1.71
N THR A 112 -10.74 6.43 0.86
CA THR A 112 -10.02 6.21 -0.39
C THR A 112 -10.99 6.44 -1.54
N ALA A 113 -10.59 7.17 -2.56
CA ALA A 113 -11.36 7.38 -3.77
C ALA A 113 -10.47 7.17 -5.00
N VAL A 114 -11.01 6.49 -6.00
CA VAL A 114 -10.40 6.35 -7.32
C VAL A 114 -11.39 6.90 -8.34
N THR A 115 -10.91 7.77 -9.20
CA THR A 115 -11.72 8.40 -10.24
C THR A 115 -10.95 8.52 -11.54
N MET A 116 -11.64 8.48 -12.64
CA MET A 116 -11.09 8.83 -13.93
C MET A 116 -12.08 9.76 -14.67
N ASP A 117 -11.58 10.44 -15.68
CA ASP A 117 -12.42 11.26 -16.54
C ASP A 117 -13.40 10.40 -17.33
N ASP A 118 -14.59 10.96 -17.61
CA ASP A 118 -15.60 10.27 -18.39
C ASP A 118 -15.11 9.97 -19.80
N MET A 119 -15.30 8.71 -20.24
CA MET A 119 -14.91 8.24 -21.56
C MET A 119 -16.12 8.24 -22.52
N PRO A 120 -15.93 8.68 -23.79
CA PRO A 120 -16.99 8.62 -24.76
C PRO A 120 -17.32 7.17 -25.14
N VAL A 121 -18.59 6.84 -25.22
CA VAL A 121 -19.06 5.56 -25.76
C VAL A 121 -18.85 5.57 -27.27
N THR A 122 -18.07 4.61 -27.79
CA THR A 122 -17.78 4.45 -29.21
C THR A 122 -18.38 3.17 -29.76
N THR A 123 -18.76 3.17 -31.03
CA THR A 123 -19.24 1.99 -31.75
C THR A 123 -18.56 1.89 -33.12
N GLU A 124 -18.73 0.76 -33.82
CA GLU A 124 -18.23 0.62 -35.20
C GLU A 124 -18.77 1.72 -36.13
N PHE A 125 -19.98 2.21 -35.89
CA PHE A 125 -20.62 3.25 -36.72
C PHE A 125 -20.40 4.67 -36.22
N ALA A 126 -19.92 4.82 -34.98
CA ALA A 126 -19.59 6.10 -34.36
C ALA A 126 -18.23 6.03 -33.65
N PRO A 127 -17.11 5.90 -34.39
CA PRO A 127 -15.79 5.69 -33.81
C PRO A 127 -15.25 6.90 -33.06
N PHE A 128 -15.83 8.09 -33.25
CA PHE A 128 -15.49 9.33 -32.53
C PHE A 128 -16.42 9.64 -31.36
N GLY A 129 -17.34 8.73 -31.04
CA GLY A 129 -18.29 8.84 -29.94
C GLY A 129 -19.75 8.88 -30.39
N THR A 130 -20.63 8.28 -29.61
CA THR A 130 -22.09 8.29 -29.81
C THR A 130 -22.76 9.56 -29.26
N GLY A 131 -22.01 10.35 -28.49
CA GLY A 131 -22.54 11.45 -27.67
C GLY A 131 -22.88 11.04 -26.25
N GLU A 132 -22.80 9.75 -25.92
CA GLU A 132 -22.92 9.23 -24.58
C GLU A 132 -21.53 9.07 -23.95
N TYR A 133 -21.46 9.14 -22.61
CA TYR A 133 -20.23 8.99 -21.83
C TYR A 133 -20.46 7.97 -20.72
N PHE A 134 -19.41 7.28 -20.33
CA PHE A 134 -19.40 6.40 -19.16
C PHE A 134 -18.23 6.74 -18.24
N GLY A 135 -18.43 6.55 -16.95
CA GLY A 135 -17.41 6.82 -15.93
C GLY A 135 -17.08 5.59 -15.10
N TYR A 136 -15.97 5.68 -14.40
CA TYR A 136 -15.51 4.71 -13.42
C TYR A 136 -15.14 5.44 -12.13
N SER A 137 -15.62 4.92 -11.00
CA SER A 137 -15.27 5.44 -9.68
C SER A 137 -15.38 4.38 -8.61
N ASP A 138 -14.40 4.36 -7.71
CA ASP A 138 -14.38 3.47 -6.54
C ASP A 138 -14.19 4.29 -5.27
N ILE A 139 -14.86 3.87 -4.22
CA ILE A 139 -14.79 4.51 -2.90
C ILE A 139 -14.63 3.42 -1.84
N ALA A 140 -13.76 3.67 -0.86
CA ALA A 140 -13.67 2.90 0.37
C ALA A 140 -13.70 3.83 1.58
N ILE A 141 -14.60 3.55 2.53
CA ILE A 141 -14.69 4.24 3.82
C ILE A 141 -14.28 3.24 4.89
N SER A 142 -13.35 3.62 5.77
CA SER A 142 -12.77 2.71 6.74
C SER A 142 -12.77 3.30 8.14
N LEU A 143 -12.99 2.44 9.12
CA LEU A 143 -12.84 2.75 10.54
C LEU A 143 -11.87 1.75 11.15
N SER A 144 -10.88 2.26 11.87
CA SER A 144 -9.79 1.49 12.44
C SER A 144 -9.71 1.68 13.95
N TYR A 145 -9.31 0.63 14.62
CA TYR A 145 -8.97 0.65 16.04
C TYR A 145 -7.67 -0.12 16.26
N ALA A 146 -6.81 0.43 17.09
CA ALA A 146 -5.59 -0.23 17.53
C ALA A 146 -5.40 -0.10 19.03
N ARG A 147 -4.75 -1.11 19.59
CA ARG A 147 -4.39 -1.14 21.00
C ARG A 147 -2.98 -1.64 21.21
N LYS A 148 -2.23 -0.92 22.03
CA LYS A 148 -0.95 -1.34 22.58
C LYS A 148 -1.24 -2.31 23.72
N MET A 149 -1.01 -3.59 23.52
CA MET A 149 -1.30 -4.64 24.50
C MET A 149 -0.16 -4.75 25.53
N THR A 150 1.07 -4.55 25.09
CA THR A 150 2.28 -4.48 25.91
C THR A 150 3.25 -3.50 25.28
N GLU A 151 4.38 -3.19 25.95
CA GLU A 151 5.43 -2.35 25.37
C GLU A 151 6.01 -2.89 24.06
N GLN A 152 5.87 -4.19 23.84
CA GLN A 152 6.41 -4.86 22.67
C GLN A 152 5.35 -5.22 21.62
N PHE A 153 4.07 -5.39 22.02
CA PHE A 153 3.06 -5.94 21.15
C PHE A 153 1.82 -5.05 21.05
N SER A 154 1.44 -4.76 19.80
CA SER A 154 0.19 -4.07 19.47
C SER A 154 -0.63 -4.89 18.49
N PHE A 155 -1.94 -4.73 18.56
CA PHE A 155 -2.92 -5.30 17.66
C PHE A 155 -3.84 -4.21 17.13
N GLY A 156 -4.31 -4.34 15.90
CA GLY A 156 -5.26 -3.43 15.29
C GLY A 156 -6.17 -4.11 14.29
N GLY A 157 -7.33 -3.52 14.09
CA GLY A 157 -8.31 -3.96 13.11
C GLY A 157 -8.99 -2.79 12.42
N THR A 158 -9.41 -3.01 11.18
CA THR A 158 -10.15 -2.05 10.36
C THR A 158 -11.36 -2.72 9.76
N VAL A 159 -12.49 -2.00 9.73
CA VAL A 159 -13.67 -2.37 8.96
C VAL A 159 -13.79 -1.36 7.81
N LYS A 160 -13.95 -1.88 6.59
CA LYS A 160 -14.08 -1.10 5.35
C LYS A 160 -15.42 -1.36 4.69
N TYR A 161 -16.10 -0.31 4.29
CA TYR A 161 -17.18 -0.38 3.31
C TYR A 161 -16.64 0.09 1.97
N ILE A 162 -16.93 -0.65 0.91
CA ILE A 162 -16.52 -0.30 -0.45
C ILE A 162 -17.71 -0.21 -1.39
N GLU A 163 -17.62 0.68 -2.37
CA GLU A 163 -18.48 0.76 -3.54
C GLU A 163 -17.61 0.96 -4.77
N GLU A 164 -17.71 0.06 -5.74
CA GLU A 164 -17.16 0.21 -7.09
C GLU A 164 -18.31 0.56 -8.04
N THR A 165 -18.12 1.52 -8.91
CA THR A 165 -19.08 1.91 -9.92
C THR A 165 -18.42 1.89 -11.30
N LEU A 166 -18.95 1.06 -12.19
CA LEU A 166 -18.55 1.01 -13.59
C LEU A 166 -19.79 1.22 -14.46
N ASP A 167 -19.93 2.42 -15.00
CA ASP A 167 -21.12 2.84 -15.74
C ASP A 167 -22.40 2.61 -14.89
N LYS A 168 -23.26 1.69 -15.29
CA LYS A 168 -24.53 1.35 -14.62
C LYS A 168 -24.38 0.24 -13.56
N LEU A 169 -23.24 -0.43 -13.53
CA LEU A 169 -23.00 -1.53 -12.60
C LEU A 169 -22.36 -1.00 -11.31
N LYS A 170 -22.83 -1.54 -10.19
CA LYS A 170 -22.28 -1.23 -8.88
C LYS A 170 -21.95 -2.51 -8.13
N MET A 171 -20.80 -2.53 -7.45
CA MET A 171 -20.46 -3.56 -6.49
C MET A 171 -20.25 -2.94 -5.12
N ARG A 172 -20.77 -3.59 -4.09
CA ARG A 172 -20.69 -3.11 -2.71
C ARG A 172 -20.33 -4.24 -1.79
N GLY A 173 -19.55 -3.92 -0.75
CA GLY A 173 -19.23 -4.90 0.25
C GLY A 173 -18.56 -4.35 1.48
N VAL A 174 -18.37 -5.25 2.44
CA VAL A 174 -17.68 -4.97 3.69
C VAL A 174 -16.46 -5.88 3.79
N MET A 175 -15.33 -5.31 4.14
CA MET A 175 -14.06 -6.01 4.31
C MET A 175 -13.45 -5.69 5.67
N ILE A 176 -12.55 -6.55 6.12
CA ILE A 176 -11.86 -6.44 7.39
C ILE A 176 -10.36 -6.53 7.14
N ASP A 177 -9.61 -5.67 7.81
CA ASP A 177 -8.16 -5.79 7.95
C ASP A 177 -7.81 -6.11 9.40
N LEU A 178 -6.81 -6.95 9.57
CA LEU A 178 -6.20 -7.26 10.85
C LEU A 178 -4.70 -7.05 10.77
N GLY A 179 -4.13 -6.52 11.83
CA GLY A 179 -2.69 -6.27 11.90
C GLY A 179 -2.12 -6.54 13.28
N THR A 180 -0.85 -6.93 13.29
CA THR A 180 -0.04 -7.05 14.48
C THR A 180 1.27 -6.30 14.29
N TYR A 181 1.84 -5.85 15.39
CA TYR A 181 3.14 -5.21 15.41
C TYR A 181 3.90 -5.67 16.65
N TYR A 182 5.11 -6.16 16.47
CA TYR A 182 5.92 -6.68 17.55
C TYR A 182 7.36 -6.15 17.51
N ARG A 183 7.78 -5.52 18.61
CA ARG A 183 9.17 -5.13 18.87
C ARG A 183 9.89 -6.26 19.56
N THR A 184 10.93 -6.80 18.92
CA THR A 184 11.60 -8.01 19.39
C THR A 184 12.42 -7.81 20.66
N GLY A 185 12.78 -6.55 20.99
CA GLY A 185 13.73 -6.21 22.06
C GLY A 185 15.19 -6.41 21.66
N LEU A 186 15.48 -6.85 20.43
CA LEU A 186 16.84 -6.97 19.89
C LEU A 186 17.18 -5.69 19.11
N GLY A 187 17.73 -4.69 19.80
CA GLY A 187 17.94 -3.37 19.21
C GLY A 187 16.62 -2.74 18.77
N SER A 188 16.59 -2.21 17.56
CA SER A 188 15.40 -1.59 16.95
C SER A 188 14.55 -2.58 16.11
N THR A 189 14.91 -3.87 16.10
CA THR A 189 14.27 -4.88 15.24
C THR A 189 12.80 -5.06 15.61
N ARG A 190 11.96 -5.03 14.59
CA ARG A 190 10.53 -5.24 14.69
C ARG A 190 9.98 -6.03 13.52
N PHE A 191 8.90 -6.75 13.75
CA PHE A 191 8.16 -7.42 12.70
C PHE A 191 6.66 -7.17 12.83
N ALA A 192 5.98 -7.32 11.72
CA ALA A 192 4.54 -7.14 11.65
C ALA A 192 3.93 -8.16 10.70
N VAL A 193 2.70 -8.53 11.00
CA VAL A 193 1.88 -9.40 10.15
C VAL A 193 0.55 -8.74 9.94
N THR A 194 0.08 -8.71 8.68
CA THR A 194 -1.23 -8.17 8.32
C THR A 194 -1.97 -9.10 7.37
N VAL A 195 -3.29 -9.12 7.53
CA VAL A 195 -4.24 -9.63 6.53
C VAL A 195 -5.15 -8.48 6.19
N THR A 196 -5.18 -8.08 4.92
CA THR A 196 -5.98 -6.94 4.46
C THR A 196 -7.01 -7.36 3.42
N ASN A 197 -8.11 -6.62 3.37
CA ASN A 197 -9.21 -6.80 2.42
C ASN A 197 -9.86 -8.20 2.50
N PHE A 198 -9.95 -8.78 3.69
CA PHE A 198 -10.67 -10.03 3.89
C PHE A 198 -12.17 -9.78 3.96
N GLY A 199 -12.97 -10.45 3.14
CA GLY A 199 -14.41 -10.27 3.07
C GLY A 199 -15.13 -11.34 2.26
N ALA A 200 -16.45 -11.20 2.16
CA ALA A 200 -17.27 -12.05 1.31
C ALA A 200 -17.03 -11.72 -0.18
N GLU A 201 -17.35 -12.65 -1.06
CA GLU A 201 -17.40 -12.40 -2.48
C GLU A 201 -18.43 -11.31 -2.83
N LEU A 202 -18.12 -10.52 -3.85
CA LEU A 202 -18.94 -9.41 -4.34
C LEU A 202 -19.42 -9.72 -5.74
N ALA A 203 -20.68 -9.41 -6.02
CA ALA A 203 -21.25 -9.49 -7.36
C ALA A 203 -21.70 -8.10 -7.83
N PRO A 204 -21.57 -7.79 -9.12
CA PRO A 204 -22.18 -6.59 -9.69
C PRO A 204 -23.69 -6.58 -9.48
N ASP A 205 -24.23 -5.41 -9.22
CA ASP A 205 -25.65 -5.11 -9.18
C ASP A 205 -25.97 -4.10 -10.30
N GLY A 206 -26.98 -4.38 -11.09
CA GLY A 206 -27.39 -3.56 -12.22
C GLY A 206 -27.74 -4.39 -13.46
N GLU A 207 -28.30 -3.75 -14.46
CA GLU A 207 -28.75 -4.34 -15.70
C GLU A 207 -27.97 -3.73 -16.88
N VAL A 208 -27.44 -4.61 -17.72
CA VAL A 208 -26.77 -4.22 -18.97
C VAL A 208 -27.56 -4.77 -20.16
N VAL A 209 -27.86 -3.89 -21.10
CA VAL A 209 -28.50 -4.28 -22.37
C VAL A 209 -27.43 -4.80 -23.33
N LEU A 210 -27.53 -6.07 -23.67
CA LEU A 210 -26.65 -6.73 -24.63
C LEU A 210 -27.10 -6.50 -26.07
N ILE A 211 -26.22 -6.82 -27.02
CA ILE A 211 -26.54 -6.81 -28.45
C ILE A 211 -27.77 -7.69 -28.71
N GLY A 212 -28.76 -7.16 -29.46
CA GLY A 212 -30.02 -7.83 -29.73
C GLY A 212 -31.11 -7.61 -28.66
N ASN A 213 -31.03 -6.56 -27.89
CA ASN A 213 -32.03 -6.15 -26.89
C ASN A 213 -32.27 -7.18 -25.78
N ARG A 214 -31.25 -7.97 -25.44
CA ARG A 214 -31.27 -8.87 -24.30
C ARG A 214 -30.70 -8.14 -23.10
N SER A 215 -31.37 -8.18 -21.98
CA SER A 215 -30.81 -7.70 -20.71
C SER A 215 -30.11 -8.83 -19.97
N ASN A 216 -29.02 -8.51 -19.29
CA ASN A 216 -28.37 -9.39 -18.33
C ASN A 216 -28.34 -8.71 -16.95
N SER A 217 -28.85 -9.40 -15.95
CA SER A 217 -28.87 -8.96 -14.56
C SER A 217 -28.32 -10.04 -13.59
N GLU A 218 -27.88 -11.18 -14.14
CA GLU A 218 -27.25 -12.23 -13.37
C GLU A 218 -25.74 -12.17 -13.57
N TRP A 219 -25.00 -11.96 -12.47
CA TRP A 219 -23.57 -11.76 -12.48
C TRP A 219 -22.85 -12.80 -11.61
N GLN A 220 -21.66 -13.17 -12.02
CA GLN A 220 -20.76 -13.98 -11.21
C GLN A 220 -20.20 -13.15 -10.06
N SER A 221 -20.04 -13.75 -8.88
CA SER A 221 -19.34 -13.15 -7.76
C SER A 221 -17.81 -13.33 -7.88
N PHE A 222 -17.08 -12.38 -7.29
CA PHE A 222 -15.62 -12.35 -7.28
C PHE A 222 -15.11 -12.13 -5.87
N ALA A 223 -14.02 -12.80 -5.52
CA ALA A 223 -13.38 -12.62 -4.24
C ALA A 223 -12.76 -11.22 -4.11
N PRO A 224 -12.71 -10.62 -2.92
CA PRO A 224 -11.93 -9.41 -2.67
C PRO A 224 -10.42 -9.69 -2.76
N PRO A 225 -9.57 -8.66 -3.01
CA PRO A 225 -8.13 -8.82 -3.21
C PRO A 225 -7.41 -8.96 -1.86
N THR A 226 -7.65 -10.08 -1.20
CA THR A 226 -7.04 -10.37 0.11
C THR A 226 -5.54 -10.52 0.00
N ILE A 227 -4.79 -9.82 0.85
CA ILE A 227 -3.33 -9.89 0.88
C ILE A 227 -2.86 -10.21 2.31
N PHE A 228 -2.06 -11.25 2.44
CA PHE A 228 -1.29 -11.55 3.64
C PHE A 228 0.11 -10.95 3.49
N ARG A 229 0.58 -10.20 4.50
CA ARG A 229 1.90 -9.58 4.50
C ARG A 229 2.65 -9.89 5.79
N VAL A 230 3.94 -10.17 5.63
CA VAL A 230 4.88 -10.28 6.76
C VAL A 230 6.04 -9.35 6.48
N GLY A 231 6.32 -8.43 7.39
CA GLY A 231 7.40 -7.47 7.26
C GLY A 231 8.33 -7.48 8.44
N PHE A 232 9.60 -7.17 8.17
CA PHE A 232 10.65 -6.93 9.15
C PHE A 232 11.28 -5.57 8.89
N ALA A 233 11.64 -4.85 9.95
CA ALA A 233 12.35 -3.61 9.86
C ALA A 233 13.32 -3.44 11.04
N PHE A 234 14.40 -2.71 10.80
CA PHE A 234 15.41 -2.37 11.80
C PHE A 234 16.19 -1.12 11.38
N GLU A 235 16.85 -0.49 12.33
CA GLU A 235 17.77 0.63 12.10
C GLU A 235 19.23 0.13 12.17
N PRO A 236 19.90 -0.11 11.03
CA PRO A 236 21.31 -0.52 11.00
C PRO A 236 22.26 0.58 11.47
N TYR A 237 21.82 1.83 11.41
CA TYR A 237 22.58 2.97 11.92
C TYR A 237 21.63 4.03 12.47
N GLU A 238 21.91 4.49 13.68
CA GLU A 238 21.18 5.58 14.33
C GLU A 238 22.12 6.44 15.17
N SER A 239 22.05 7.75 14.95
CA SER A 239 22.74 8.78 15.72
C SER A 239 21.78 9.96 15.94
N GLU A 240 22.21 11.02 16.63
CA GLU A 240 21.38 12.20 16.85
C GLU A 240 20.96 12.88 15.55
N GLU A 241 21.85 12.92 14.54
CA GLU A 241 21.61 13.60 13.27
C GLU A 241 21.22 12.66 12.12
N HIS A 242 21.58 11.37 12.18
CA HIS A 242 21.45 10.44 11.06
C HIS A 242 20.75 9.17 11.51
N ARG A 243 19.75 8.74 10.77
CA ARG A 243 19.12 7.42 10.94
C ARG A 243 18.96 6.73 9.58
N VAL A 244 19.31 5.47 9.54
CA VAL A 244 19.01 4.59 8.41
C VAL A 244 18.02 3.54 8.87
N THR A 245 16.90 3.41 8.19
CA THR A 245 15.92 2.34 8.41
C THR A 245 15.95 1.42 7.21
N ALA A 246 16.00 0.12 7.45
CA ALA A 246 15.92 -0.92 6.43
C ALA A 246 14.72 -1.81 6.69
N SER A 247 14.06 -2.26 5.63
CA SER A 247 12.91 -3.16 5.71
C SER A 247 12.90 -4.19 4.60
N ILE A 248 12.31 -5.34 4.93
CA ILE A 248 11.97 -6.40 3.98
C ILE A 248 10.57 -6.89 4.28
N GLN A 249 9.78 -7.16 3.24
CA GLN A 249 8.40 -7.60 3.36
C GLN A 249 8.09 -8.65 2.32
N LEU A 250 7.41 -9.72 2.74
CA LEU A 250 6.79 -10.71 1.87
C LEU A 250 5.31 -10.38 1.73
N ASN A 251 4.81 -10.35 0.51
CA ASN A 251 3.40 -10.21 0.17
C ASN A 251 2.89 -11.50 -0.48
N HIS A 252 1.78 -12.02 0.03
CA HIS A 252 1.07 -13.17 -0.51
C HIS A 252 -0.38 -12.76 -0.85
N PRO A 253 -0.63 -12.25 -2.07
CA PRO A 253 -1.98 -11.94 -2.55
C PRO A 253 -2.70 -13.22 -2.98
N ASN A 254 -4.05 -13.23 -2.86
CA ASN A 254 -4.86 -14.37 -3.31
C ASN A 254 -5.01 -14.45 -4.84
N ASP A 255 -4.70 -13.36 -5.55
CA ASP A 255 -4.97 -13.18 -6.97
C ASP A 255 -3.71 -12.94 -7.83
N ASN A 256 -2.52 -13.08 -7.25
CA ASN A 256 -1.26 -12.93 -7.97
C ASN A 256 -0.15 -13.74 -7.30
N SER A 257 1.02 -13.78 -7.94
CA SER A 257 2.22 -14.39 -7.37
C SER A 257 2.70 -13.64 -6.14
N GLU A 258 3.34 -14.36 -5.23
CA GLU A 258 4.02 -13.77 -4.09
C GLU A 258 5.16 -12.89 -4.55
N ASN A 259 5.36 -11.80 -3.83
CA ASN A 259 6.47 -10.90 -4.10
C ASN A 259 7.20 -10.52 -2.80
N ILE A 260 8.46 -10.17 -2.95
CA ILE A 260 9.30 -9.66 -1.88
C ILE A 260 9.62 -8.21 -2.17
N VAL A 261 9.50 -7.39 -1.14
CA VAL A 261 9.78 -5.96 -1.24
C VAL A 261 10.84 -5.58 -0.23
N THR A 262 11.77 -4.76 -0.66
CA THR A 262 12.80 -4.17 0.21
C THR A 262 12.71 -2.66 0.16
N GLY A 263 12.94 -2.01 1.29
CA GLY A 263 12.92 -0.56 1.42
C GLY A 263 14.04 -0.06 2.31
N ALA A 264 14.54 1.13 2.00
CA ALA A 264 15.49 1.86 2.80
C ALA A 264 15.10 3.34 2.92
N GLU A 265 15.22 3.88 4.12
CA GLU A 265 15.00 5.29 4.42
C GLU A 265 16.23 5.84 5.15
N TYR A 266 16.77 6.93 4.65
CA TYR A 266 17.80 7.71 5.33
C TYR A 266 17.18 9.03 5.79
N ALA A 267 17.29 9.31 7.08
CA ALA A 267 16.83 10.54 7.70
C ALA A 267 18.02 11.38 8.18
N TRP A 268 18.05 12.65 7.76
CA TRP A 268 19.00 13.64 8.23
C TRP A 268 18.28 14.65 9.13
N GLN A 269 18.77 14.77 10.37
CA GLN A 269 18.23 15.66 11.43
C GLN A 269 16.71 15.52 11.65
N LYS A 270 16.12 14.37 11.25
CA LYS A 270 14.66 14.13 11.25
C LYS A 270 13.86 15.17 10.45
N MET A 271 14.52 15.89 9.55
CA MET A 271 13.92 16.90 8.70
C MET A 271 13.91 16.49 7.23
N LEU A 272 15.00 15.95 6.71
CA LEU A 272 15.13 15.54 5.31
C LEU A 272 15.23 14.02 5.24
N TYR A 273 14.45 13.42 4.34
CA TYR A 273 14.39 11.97 4.14
C TYR A 273 14.68 11.63 2.69
N LEU A 274 15.55 10.67 2.48
CA LEU A 274 15.82 10.03 1.20
C LEU A 274 15.38 8.57 1.27
N ARG A 275 14.64 8.11 0.27
CA ARG A 275 14.06 6.77 0.29
C ARG A 275 14.27 6.06 -1.04
N ALA A 276 14.46 4.76 -0.94
CA ALA A 276 14.53 3.87 -2.09
C ALA A 276 13.86 2.54 -1.76
N GLY A 277 13.26 1.92 -2.76
CA GLY A 277 12.63 0.62 -2.64
C GLY A 277 12.73 -0.20 -3.90
N TYR A 278 12.65 -1.52 -3.74
CA TYR A 278 12.66 -2.45 -4.85
C TYR A 278 11.70 -3.61 -4.57
N LYS A 279 10.89 -3.96 -5.58
CA LYS A 279 9.95 -5.07 -5.58
C LYS A 279 10.47 -6.19 -6.47
N PHE A 280 10.64 -7.38 -5.92
CA PHE A 280 11.05 -8.59 -6.62
C PHE A 280 9.83 -9.42 -6.99
N ASN A 281 9.94 -10.19 -8.05
CA ASN A 281 8.89 -11.08 -8.56
C ASN A 281 7.59 -10.33 -8.91
N VAL A 282 7.74 -9.22 -9.61
CA VAL A 282 6.64 -8.42 -10.18
C VAL A 282 6.99 -8.03 -11.61
N ASP A 283 5.99 -7.96 -12.47
CA ASP A 283 6.21 -7.68 -13.89
C ASP A 283 6.47 -6.20 -14.16
N GLU A 284 5.73 -5.30 -13.51
CA GLU A 284 5.71 -3.89 -13.92
C GLU A 284 6.20 -2.90 -12.84
N GLN A 285 6.07 -3.19 -11.55
CA GLN A 285 6.42 -2.24 -10.48
C GLN A 285 7.72 -2.64 -9.78
N ASN A 286 8.89 -2.21 -10.25
CA ASN A 286 10.15 -2.69 -9.65
C ASN A 286 10.78 -1.70 -8.68
N TYR A 287 11.30 -0.56 -9.14
CA TYR A 287 12.01 0.38 -8.27
C TYR A 287 11.22 1.64 -8.01
N SER A 288 11.42 2.18 -6.83
CA SER A 288 10.85 3.44 -6.38
C SER A 288 11.89 4.25 -5.64
N PHE A 289 11.74 5.58 -5.72
CA PHE A 289 12.55 6.56 -5.01
C PHE A 289 11.65 7.65 -4.46
N GLY A 290 12.11 8.34 -3.43
CA GLY A 290 11.36 9.47 -2.91
C GLY A 290 12.13 10.33 -1.94
N LEU A 291 11.53 11.49 -1.71
CA LEU A 291 12.01 12.54 -0.82
C LEU A 291 10.95 12.85 0.21
N GLY A 292 11.38 13.18 1.41
CA GLY A 292 10.50 13.67 2.47
C GLY A 292 11.10 14.90 3.12
N LEU A 293 10.24 15.84 3.48
CA LEU A 293 10.59 17.03 4.24
C LEU A 293 9.66 17.14 5.43
N ASN A 294 10.23 17.15 6.64
CA ASN A 294 9.48 17.38 7.87
C ASN A 294 9.84 18.78 8.41
N VAL A 295 8.82 19.63 8.58
CA VAL A 295 8.96 20.99 9.06
C VAL A 295 8.21 21.11 10.39
N PRO A 296 8.91 21.13 11.53
CA PRO A 296 8.28 21.39 12.81
C PRO A 296 7.88 22.88 12.90
N ILE A 297 6.60 23.12 13.19
CA ILE A 297 6.06 24.45 13.43
C ILE A 297 5.50 24.45 14.86
N SER A 298 5.94 25.33 15.71
CA SER A 298 5.57 25.55 17.10
C SER A 298 4.58 24.56 17.78
N ILE A 299 3.44 24.28 17.19
CA ILE A 299 2.37 23.41 17.73
C ILE A 299 2.04 22.22 16.83
N ALA A 300 2.65 22.09 15.66
CA ALA A 300 2.32 21.09 14.65
C ALA A 300 3.57 20.66 13.88
N GLU A 301 3.53 19.47 13.32
CA GLU A 301 4.54 18.98 12.39
C GLU A 301 3.92 18.79 11.01
N PHE A 302 4.52 19.41 9.98
CA PHE A 302 4.14 19.21 8.60
C PHE A 302 5.17 18.30 7.93
N THR A 303 4.72 17.19 7.42
CA THR A 303 5.55 16.33 6.59
C THR A 303 5.01 16.34 5.15
N PHE A 304 5.88 16.62 4.20
CA PHE A 304 5.61 16.51 2.79
C PHE A 304 6.47 15.38 2.22
N ASP A 305 5.84 14.44 1.52
CA ASP A 305 6.52 13.32 0.88
C ASP A 305 6.16 13.25 -0.60
N TYR A 306 7.18 12.98 -1.40
CA TYR A 306 7.06 12.68 -2.82
C TYR A 306 7.68 11.32 -3.12
N ALA A 307 7.00 10.55 -3.97
CA ALA A 307 7.53 9.29 -4.48
C ALA A 307 7.35 9.18 -5.99
N PHE A 308 8.37 8.63 -6.61
CA PHE A 308 8.40 8.16 -7.98
C PHE A 308 8.44 6.64 -7.97
N THR A 309 7.57 5.99 -8.73
CA THR A 309 7.59 4.54 -8.93
C THR A 309 7.58 4.23 -10.42
N ASN A 310 8.51 3.38 -10.85
CA ASN A 310 8.59 2.95 -12.23
C ASN A 310 7.64 1.77 -12.47
N PHE A 311 6.73 1.93 -13.42
CA PHE A 311 5.81 0.89 -13.89
C PHE A 311 6.16 0.39 -15.28
N GLN A 312 7.44 0.50 -15.66
CA GLN A 312 7.97 0.02 -16.93
C GLN A 312 7.11 0.41 -18.15
N ARG A 313 6.41 -0.57 -18.76
CA ARG A 313 5.57 -0.37 -19.95
C ARG A 313 4.34 0.50 -19.69
N LEU A 314 3.89 0.58 -18.44
CA LEU A 314 2.76 1.41 -18.04
C LEU A 314 3.17 2.85 -17.67
N GLY A 315 4.48 3.18 -17.81
CA GLY A 315 4.99 4.50 -17.54
C GLY A 315 5.48 4.68 -16.08
N SER A 316 5.23 5.83 -15.51
CA SER A 316 5.66 6.17 -14.15
C SER A 316 4.49 6.71 -13.34
N VAL A 317 4.52 6.42 -12.04
CA VAL A 317 3.50 6.87 -11.09
C VAL A 317 4.15 7.85 -10.11
N HIS A 318 3.48 8.97 -9.88
CA HIS A 318 3.89 10.02 -8.97
C HIS A 318 2.92 10.12 -7.81
N ARG A 319 3.45 10.06 -6.59
CA ARG A 319 2.64 10.17 -5.37
C ARG A 319 3.11 11.33 -4.53
N PHE A 320 2.16 12.09 -4.05
CA PHE A 320 2.36 13.21 -3.15
C PHE A 320 1.57 12.98 -1.88
N SER A 321 2.15 13.28 -0.75
CA SER A 321 1.40 13.23 0.51
C SER A 321 1.81 14.36 1.44
N ILE A 322 0.83 14.86 2.19
CA ILE A 322 0.99 15.86 3.22
C ILE A 322 0.43 15.25 4.50
N MET A 323 1.23 15.29 5.55
CA MET A 323 0.81 14.87 6.88
C MET A 323 0.93 16.03 7.86
N LEU A 324 -0.10 16.21 8.65
CA LEU A 324 -0.15 17.16 9.75
C LEU A 324 -0.23 16.39 11.07
N GLY A 325 0.76 16.53 11.92
CA GLY A 325 0.79 16.02 13.29
C GLY A 325 0.50 17.12 14.32
N LEU A 326 -0.40 16.85 15.27
CA LEU A 326 -0.85 17.76 16.32
C LEU A 326 -0.56 17.20 17.70
#